data_e3a9cae810315507f9ba16370efe93fc
#
_entry.id   e3a9cae810315507f9ba16370efe93fc
#
_cell.length_a   1.000
_cell.length_b   1.000
_cell.length_c   1.000
_cell.angle_alpha   90.00
_cell.angle_beta   90.00
_cell.angle_gamma   90.00
#
_symmetry.space_group_name_H-M   'P 1'
#
loop_
_entity.id
_entity.type
_entity.pdbx_description
1 polymer ?
#
loop_
_entity_poly.entity_id
_entity_poly.type
_entity_poly.pdbx_seq_one_letter_code
_entity_poly.pdbx_strand_id
1 'polypeptide(L)'
;MELNCHSKTIGIAALLATAVLLSGCAATHVAISKRDLDVQTKMSSTIFLDPVAKNKQTIYLQVRNTSDKSDLKIEDSIRSGITGRGFKIVTDAGQAHYMLQVNVLQAGKIDPAAAQAAFGAGYGGAMAGVLAGAAAGGSGRDMATGGLFGGIIETVSGAFVKDVTYSIITDLQISERNGGGWKRYQTRVLSTANKVNLEFPEAQPSLEKGLIASISGLF
;
A
#
# COMPACT_ATOMS: atom_id res chain seq x y z
N MET A 1 -8.54 55.54 -32.68
CA MET A 1 -9.24 54.31 -32.20
C MET A 1 -8.27 53.12 -32.02
N GLU A 2 -6.96 53.36 -32.03
CA GLU A 2 -5.93 52.27 -31.95
C GLU A 2 -5.28 52.07 -30.56
N LEU A 3 -5.40 53.04 -29.65
CA LEU A 3 -4.74 52.97 -28.32
C LEU A 3 -5.37 51.95 -27.38
N ASN A 4 -6.60 51.49 -27.61
CA ASN A 4 -7.31 50.59 -26.72
C ASN A 4 -7.02 49.08 -26.97
N CYS A 5 -6.43 48.74 -28.11
CA CYS A 5 -6.05 47.35 -28.44
C CYS A 5 -4.72 46.93 -27.80
N HIS A 6 -3.74 47.84 -27.74
CA HIS A 6 -2.44 47.60 -27.15
C HIS A 6 -2.50 47.37 -25.61
N SER A 7 -3.37 48.11 -24.91
CA SER A 7 -3.54 47.96 -23.48
C SER A 7 -4.14 46.61 -23.06
N LYS A 8 -5.07 46.09 -23.87
CA LYS A 8 -5.68 44.76 -23.62
C LYS A 8 -4.71 43.63 -23.90
N THR A 9 -3.87 43.73 -24.92
CA THR A 9 -2.85 42.68 -25.23
C THR A 9 -1.75 42.61 -24.17
N ILE A 10 -1.32 43.76 -23.63
CA ILE A 10 -0.32 43.83 -22.54
C ILE A 10 -0.89 43.23 -21.26
N GLY A 11 -2.18 43.49 -20.93
CA GLY A 11 -2.84 42.93 -19.78
C GLY A 11 -2.96 41.38 -19.82
N ILE A 12 -3.30 40.83 -21.01
CA ILE A 12 -3.40 39.38 -21.21
C ILE A 12 -2.00 38.72 -21.15
N ALA A 13 -0.98 39.36 -21.73
CA ALA A 13 0.38 38.82 -21.66
C ALA A 13 0.94 38.82 -20.23
N ALA A 14 0.66 39.86 -19.44
CA ALA A 14 1.05 39.94 -18.04
C ALA A 14 0.35 38.89 -17.19
N LEU A 15 -0.95 38.59 -17.44
CA LEU A 15 -1.72 37.58 -16.75
C LEU A 15 -1.22 36.16 -17.05
N LEU A 16 -0.86 35.90 -18.30
CA LEU A 16 -0.27 34.61 -18.71
C LEU A 16 1.12 34.40 -18.10
N ALA A 17 1.96 35.46 -18.04
CA ALA A 17 3.28 35.37 -17.43
C ALA A 17 3.22 35.08 -15.92
N THR A 18 2.27 35.69 -15.20
CA THR A 18 2.05 35.41 -13.76
C THR A 18 1.55 33.98 -13.50
N ALA A 19 0.70 33.43 -14.36
CA ALA A 19 0.22 32.04 -14.22
C ALA A 19 1.34 31.01 -14.40
N VAL A 20 2.31 31.27 -15.29
CA VAL A 20 3.47 30.39 -15.52
C VAL A 20 4.46 30.43 -14.34
N LEU A 21 4.62 31.58 -13.68
CA LEU A 21 5.50 31.69 -12.50
C LEU A 21 4.96 30.99 -11.26
N LEU A 22 3.64 30.92 -11.08
CA LEU A 22 2.99 30.24 -9.95
C LEU A 22 3.05 28.70 -10.06
N SER A 23 3.05 28.14 -11.26
CA SER A 23 3.14 26.69 -11.45
C SER A 23 4.54 26.11 -11.17
N GLY A 24 5.61 26.90 -11.28
CA GLY A 24 6.97 26.45 -10.96
C GLY A 24 7.23 26.19 -9.46
N CYS A 25 6.55 26.90 -8.55
CA CYS A 25 6.75 26.75 -7.12
C CYS A 25 6.21 25.42 -6.58
N ALA A 26 5.10 24.93 -7.11
CA ALA A 26 4.50 23.66 -6.66
C ALA A 26 5.38 22.45 -7.00
N ALA A 27 5.96 22.42 -8.22
CA ALA A 27 6.87 21.36 -8.65
C ALA A 27 8.13 21.29 -7.79
N THR A 28 8.70 22.45 -7.47
CA THR A 28 9.90 22.53 -6.63
C THR A 28 9.62 22.06 -5.20
N HIS A 29 8.47 22.41 -4.63
CA HIS A 29 8.06 21.97 -3.30
C HIS A 29 7.91 20.44 -3.23
N VAL A 30 7.22 19.82 -4.20
CA VAL A 30 7.07 18.37 -4.27
C VAL A 30 8.41 17.68 -4.47
N ALA A 31 9.26 18.19 -5.35
CA ALA A 31 10.59 17.64 -5.60
C ALA A 31 11.49 17.64 -4.37
N ILE A 32 11.39 18.65 -3.51
CA ILE A 32 12.17 18.75 -2.28
C ILE A 32 11.56 17.91 -1.16
N SER A 33 10.26 18.01 -0.94
CA SER A 33 9.57 17.35 0.19
C SER A 33 9.45 15.83 0.02
N LYS A 34 9.46 15.33 -1.22
CA LYS A 34 9.32 13.91 -1.57
C LYS A 34 10.59 13.30 -2.16
N ARG A 35 11.74 13.90 -1.89
CA ARG A 35 13.03 13.44 -2.42
C ARG A 35 13.45 12.09 -1.84
N ASP A 36 13.22 11.91 -0.56
CA ASP A 36 13.58 10.68 0.14
C ASP A 36 12.40 9.70 0.16
N LEU A 37 12.71 8.40 0.15
CA LEU A 37 11.70 7.34 0.20
C LEU A 37 11.00 7.33 1.57
N ASP A 38 9.73 7.68 1.60
CA ASP A 38 8.87 7.55 2.79
C ASP A 38 8.15 6.21 2.77
N VAL A 39 8.41 5.38 3.79
CA VAL A 39 7.82 4.04 3.92
C VAL A 39 7.02 3.96 5.20
N GLN A 40 5.76 3.58 5.09
CA GLN A 40 4.85 3.40 6.22
C GLN A 40 4.18 2.04 6.17
N THR A 41 4.09 1.37 7.32
CA THR A 41 3.35 0.12 7.45
C THR A 41 2.39 0.20 8.63
N LYS A 42 1.13 -0.18 8.41
CA LYS A 42 0.05 -0.10 9.40
C LYS A 42 -0.78 -1.38 9.39
N MET A 43 -1.36 -1.72 10.54
CA MET A 43 -2.36 -2.78 10.69
C MET A 43 -3.74 -2.18 10.98
N SER A 44 -4.79 -2.73 10.37
CA SER A 44 -6.17 -2.25 10.56
C SER A 44 -6.74 -2.58 11.95
N SER A 45 -6.24 -3.62 12.59
CA SER A 45 -6.57 -3.99 13.96
C SER A 45 -5.34 -4.54 14.67
N THR A 46 -5.18 -4.20 15.94
CA THR A 46 -4.09 -4.71 16.77
C THR A 46 -4.41 -6.15 17.20
N ILE A 47 -3.44 -7.03 17.08
CA ILE A 47 -3.52 -8.43 17.55
C ILE A 47 -2.51 -8.59 18.68
N PHE A 48 -2.96 -9.15 19.79
CA PHE A 48 -2.12 -9.60 20.87
C PHE A 48 -2.28 -11.11 21.02
N LEU A 49 -1.18 -11.83 20.89
CA LEU A 49 -1.11 -13.26 21.11
C LEU A 49 -0.60 -13.51 22.54
N ASP A 50 -1.16 -14.50 23.21
CA ASP A 50 -0.67 -14.87 24.54
C ASP A 50 0.70 -15.55 24.45
N PRO A 51 1.63 -15.26 25.39
CA PRO A 51 2.92 -15.92 25.43
C PRO A 51 2.77 -17.44 25.62
N VAL A 52 3.51 -18.21 24.84
CA VAL A 52 3.46 -19.68 24.91
C VAL A 52 4.83 -20.29 25.23
N ALA A 53 4.82 -21.48 25.82
CA ALA A 53 6.04 -22.23 26.09
C ALA A 53 6.77 -22.58 24.78
N LYS A 54 8.10 -22.71 24.81
CA LYS A 54 8.95 -22.98 23.64
C LYS A 54 8.51 -24.16 22.78
N ASN A 55 8.01 -25.23 23.42
CA ASN A 55 7.49 -26.41 22.73
C ASN A 55 6.20 -26.17 21.94
N LYS A 56 5.50 -25.06 22.22
CA LYS A 56 4.30 -24.60 21.49
C LYS A 56 4.60 -23.50 20.47
N GLN A 57 5.82 -23.03 20.32
CA GLN A 57 6.23 -22.05 19.33
C GLN A 57 6.33 -22.70 17.94
N THR A 58 5.20 -23.22 17.45
CA THR A 58 5.08 -23.88 16.15
C THR A 58 4.03 -23.19 15.30
N ILE A 59 4.36 -22.91 14.04
CA ILE A 59 3.51 -22.21 13.09
C ILE A 59 3.35 -23.04 11.82
N TYR A 60 2.11 -23.27 11.39
CA TYR A 60 1.79 -23.68 10.04
C TYR A 60 1.59 -22.42 9.18
N LEU A 61 2.43 -22.22 8.18
CA LEU A 61 2.41 -21.05 7.30
C LEU A 61 1.73 -21.37 5.98
N GLN A 62 0.77 -20.53 5.60
CA GLN A 62 0.13 -20.56 4.29
C GLN A 62 0.14 -19.16 3.69
N VAL A 63 0.82 -18.99 2.55
CA VAL A 63 0.91 -17.72 1.83
C VAL A 63 0.21 -17.85 0.48
N ARG A 64 -0.61 -16.87 0.14
CA ARG A 64 -1.25 -16.72 -1.16
C ARG A 64 -0.95 -15.35 -1.72
N ASN A 65 -0.91 -15.27 -3.03
CA ASN A 65 -0.83 -14.01 -3.76
C ASN A 65 -1.95 -13.98 -4.79
N THR A 66 -2.92 -13.10 -4.58
CA THR A 66 -4.07 -12.88 -5.48
C THR A 66 -3.98 -11.51 -6.17
N SER A 67 -2.85 -10.80 -6.01
CA SER A 67 -2.59 -9.55 -6.68
C SER A 67 -2.22 -9.74 -8.14
N ASP A 68 -2.15 -8.65 -8.89
CA ASP A 68 -1.65 -8.58 -10.27
C ASP A 68 -0.13 -8.80 -10.40
N LYS A 69 0.61 -8.79 -9.28
CA LYS A 69 2.05 -9.06 -9.20
C LYS A 69 2.32 -10.50 -8.78
N SER A 70 2.05 -11.45 -9.68
CA SER A 70 2.21 -12.90 -9.41
C SER A 70 3.66 -13.33 -9.16
N ASP A 71 4.63 -12.52 -9.56
CA ASP A 71 6.06 -12.72 -9.34
C ASP A 71 6.54 -12.31 -7.94
N LEU A 72 5.71 -11.62 -7.16
CA LEU A 72 6.01 -11.23 -5.79
C LEU A 72 6.03 -12.47 -4.86
N LYS A 73 7.23 -12.89 -4.47
CA LYS A 73 7.47 -14.06 -3.61
C LYS A 73 7.89 -13.61 -2.21
N ILE A 74 6.94 -13.55 -1.29
CA ILE A 74 7.18 -13.10 0.11
C ILE A 74 7.21 -14.25 1.11
N GLU A 75 6.88 -15.47 0.70
CA GLU A 75 6.77 -16.62 1.62
C GLU A 75 8.08 -16.90 2.35
N ASP A 76 9.21 -16.98 1.62
CA ASP A 76 10.51 -17.29 2.20
C ASP A 76 10.96 -16.20 3.16
N SER A 77 10.66 -14.95 2.86
CA SER A 77 10.97 -13.80 3.71
C SER A 77 10.13 -13.80 4.99
N ILE A 78 8.83 -14.13 4.90
CA ILE A 78 7.95 -14.30 6.08
C ILE A 78 8.46 -15.48 6.93
N ARG A 79 8.79 -16.60 6.30
CA ARG A 79 9.34 -17.79 6.96
C ARG A 79 10.61 -17.43 7.75
N SER A 80 11.53 -16.71 7.12
CA SER A 80 12.77 -16.25 7.75
C SER A 80 12.51 -15.29 8.91
N GLY A 81 11.58 -14.34 8.75
CA GLY A 81 11.18 -13.42 9.81
C GLY A 81 10.62 -14.13 11.04
N ILE A 82 9.77 -15.12 10.83
CA ILE A 82 9.13 -15.92 11.89
C ILE A 82 10.16 -16.81 12.60
N THR A 83 11.03 -17.50 11.84
CA THR A 83 12.07 -18.34 12.44
C THR A 83 13.10 -17.52 13.21
N GLY A 84 13.39 -16.30 12.75
CA GLY A 84 14.21 -15.33 13.48
C GLY A 84 13.64 -14.90 14.84
N ARG A 85 12.33 -15.08 15.07
CA ARG A 85 11.67 -14.86 16.36
C ARG A 85 11.66 -16.11 17.27
N GLY A 86 12.24 -17.22 16.82
CA GLY A 86 12.35 -18.47 17.57
C GLY A 86 11.20 -19.45 17.32
N PHE A 87 10.28 -19.16 16.41
CA PHE A 87 9.19 -20.05 16.05
C PHE A 87 9.65 -21.08 14.99
N LYS A 88 9.16 -22.31 15.13
CA LYS A 88 9.42 -23.40 14.19
C LYS A 88 8.27 -23.48 13.18
N ILE A 89 8.59 -23.44 11.88
CA ILE A 89 7.60 -23.70 10.84
C ILE A 89 7.40 -25.19 10.68
N VAL A 90 6.15 -25.63 10.76
CA VAL A 90 5.72 -27.02 10.55
C VAL A 90 4.92 -27.16 9.26
N THR A 91 4.94 -28.35 8.69
CA THR A 91 4.24 -28.69 7.43
C THR A 91 2.85 -29.26 7.67
N ASP A 92 2.58 -29.74 8.87
CA ASP A 92 1.29 -30.28 9.27
C ASP A 92 0.57 -29.32 10.24
N ALA A 93 -0.61 -28.85 9.84
CA ALA A 93 -1.43 -27.97 10.65
C ALA A 93 -1.86 -28.62 11.98
N GLY A 94 -1.93 -29.96 12.03
CA GLY A 94 -2.23 -30.72 13.26
C GLY A 94 -1.16 -30.55 14.33
N GLN A 95 0.09 -30.32 13.96
CA GLN A 95 1.24 -30.13 14.85
C GLN A 95 1.48 -28.66 15.21
N ALA A 96 0.76 -27.74 14.58
CA ALA A 96 0.92 -26.31 14.79
C ALA A 96 0.14 -25.84 16.02
N HIS A 97 0.75 -24.94 16.80
CA HIS A 97 0.02 -24.15 17.79
C HIS A 97 -0.63 -22.91 17.14
N TYR A 98 0.04 -22.31 16.18
CA TYR A 98 -0.51 -21.21 15.38
C TYR A 98 -0.61 -21.61 13.90
N MET A 99 -1.66 -21.14 13.24
CA MET A 99 -1.78 -21.19 11.80
C MET A 99 -1.78 -19.74 11.29
N LEU A 100 -0.78 -19.37 10.49
CA LEU A 100 -0.68 -18.08 9.86
C LEU A 100 -1.05 -18.18 8.38
N GLN A 101 -2.13 -17.51 8.01
CA GLN A 101 -2.60 -17.40 6.64
C GLN A 101 -2.42 -15.97 6.17
N VAL A 102 -1.71 -15.80 5.07
CA VAL A 102 -1.35 -14.52 4.45
C VAL A 102 -1.90 -14.50 3.03
N ASN A 103 -2.63 -13.46 2.68
CA ASN A 103 -3.06 -13.26 1.30
C ASN A 103 -2.70 -11.85 0.81
N VAL A 104 -1.79 -11.75 -0.15
CA VAL A 104 -1.52 -10.49 -0.84
C VAL A 104 -2.68 -10.20 -1.78
N LEU A 105 -3.39 -9.10 -1.53
CA LEU A 105 -4.56 -8.67 -2.27
C LEU A 105 -4.18 -7.74 -3.43
N GLN A 106 -3.17 -6.87 -3.19
CA GLN A 106 -2.73 -5.88 -4.15
C GLN A 106 -1.24 -5.59 -3.93
N ALA A 107 -0.49 -5.43 -5.01
CA ALA A 107 0.88 -4.96 -5.01
C ALA A 107 1.10 -4.08 -6.24
N GLY A 108 1.51 -2.82 -6.05
CA GLY A 108 1.74 -1.93 -7.17
C GLY A 108 1.42 -0.47 -6.87
N LYS A 109 1.34 0.31 -7.94
CA LYS A 109 1.01 1.74 -7.86
C LYS A 109 -0.42 1.93 -7.38
N ILE A 110 -0.63 2.92 -6.50
CA ILE A 110 -1.94 3.17 -5.90
C ILE A 110 -2.11 4.66 -5.61
N ASP A 111 -3.34 5.15 -5.69
CA ASP A 111 -3.71 6.44 -5.14
C ASP A 111 -3.70 6.39 -3.60
N PRO A 112 -3.10 7.38 -2.89
CA PRO A 112 -3.03 7.37 -1.43
C PRO A 112 -4.39 7.32 -0.73
N ALA A 113 -5.43 8.00 -1.27
CA ALA A 113 -6.77 7.98 -0.69
C ALA A 113 -7.41 6.59 -0.87
N ALA A 114 -7.18 5.98 -2.03
CA ALA A 114 -7.61 4.63 -2.33
C ALA A 114 -6.94 3.59 -1.42
N ALA A 115 -5.64 3.74 -1.14
CA ALA A 115 -4.92 2.89 -0.17
C ALA A 115 -5.53 3.00 1.24
N GLN A 116 -5.85 4.21 1.68
CA GLN A 116 -6.49 4.43 2.98
C GLN A 116 -7.91 3.86 3.04
N ALA A 117 -8.70 3.99 1.97
CA ALA A 117 -10.03 3.39 1.89
C ALA A 117 -9.97 1.85 1.97
N ALA A 118 -9.06 1.23 1.23
CA ALA A 118 -8.84 -0.22 1.29
C ALA A 118 -8.39 -0.68 2.68
N PHE A 119 -7.53 0.09 3.32
CA PHE A 119 -7.08 -0.18 4.68
C PHE A 119 -8.22 -0.05 5.69
N GLY A 120 -9.03 1.01 5.59
CA GLY A 120 -10.18 1.26 6.46
C GLY A 120 -11.28 0.21 6.36
N ALA A 121 -11.39 -0.48 5.22
CA ALA A 121 -12.33 -1.59 5.04
C ALA A 121 -11.97 -2.83 5.90
N GLY A 122 -10.74 -2.92 6.40
CA GLY A 122 -10.28 -4.01 7.27
C GLY A 122 -10.21 -5.36 6.57
N TYR A 123 -9.96 -6.42 7.35
CA TYR A 123 -9.85 -7.79 6.85
C TYR A 123 -11.13 -8.22 6.11
N GLY A 124 -10.96 -8.82 4.94
CA GLY A 124 -12.09 -9.30 4.11
C GLY A 124 -12.98 -8.21 3.55
N GLY A 125 -12.76 -6.94 3.92
CA GLY A 125 -13.54 -5.81 3.45
C GLY A 125 -13.29 -5.51 1.97
N ALA A 126 -14.26 -4.83 1.35
CA ALA A 126 -14.42 -4.70 -0.10
C ALA A 126 -13.20 -4.15 -0.86
N MET A 127 -12.29 -5.02 -1.23
CA MET A 127 -11.39 -4.76 -2.37
C MET A 127 -12.14 -4.86 -3.70
N ALA A 128 -13.25 -5.59 -3.75
CA ALA A 128 -14.00 -5.84 -4.98
C ALA A 128 -14.60 -4.57 -5.62
N GLY A 129 -15.13 -3.64 -4.83
CA GLY A 129 -15.64 -2.35 -5.36
C GLY A 129 -14.52 -1.44 -5.84
N VAL A 130 -13.37 -1.58 -5.23
CA VAL A 130 -12.15 -0.85 -5.50
C VAL A 130 -11.46 -1.37 -6.78
N LEU A 131 -11.44 -2.70 -6.98
CA LEU A 131 -10.91 -3.33 -8.19
C LEU A 131 -11.84 -3.17 -9.40
N ALA A 132 -13.16 -3.24 -9.20
CA ALA A 132 -14.15 -3.12 -10.26
C ALA A 132 -14.19 -1.71 -10.88
N GLY A 133 -13.94 -0.65 -10.10
CA GLY A 133 -13.87 0.70 -10.62
C GLY A 133 -12.63 0.97 -11.48
N ALA A 134 -11.53 0.23 -11.27
CA ALA A 134 -10.34 0.31 -12.11
C ALA A 134 -10.54 -0.29 -13.50
N ALA A 135 -11.32 -1.37 -13.60
CA ALA A 135 -11.61 -2.04 -14.86
C ALA A 135 -12.60 -1.27 -15.74
N ALA A 136 -13.39 -0.33 -15.17
CA ALA A 136 -14.46 0.37 -15.87
C ALA A 136 -14.03 1.63 -16.64
N GLY A 137 -12.76 2.03 -16.63
CA GLY A 137 -12.24 3.12 -17.49
C GLY A 137 -12.97 4.47 -17.34
N GLY A 138 -13.49 4.78 -16.16
CA GLY A 138 -14.30 5.96 -15.92
C GLY A 138 -13.55 7.28 -16.07
N SER A 139 -14.15 8.24 -16.76
CA SER A 139 -13.68 9.61 -16.85
C SER A 139 -13.71 10.27 -15.44
N GLY A 140 -12.82 11.21 -15.19
CA GLY A 140 -12.50 11.81 -13.88
C GLY A 140 -13.65 12.35 -12.99
N ARG A 141 -14.91 12.18 -13.36
CA ARG A 141 -16.09 12.48 -12.55
C ARG A 141 -16.66 11.26 -11.84
N ASP A 142 -16.34 10.05 -12.34
CA ASP A 142 -16.84 8.79 -11.78
C ASP A 142 -15.88 8.20 -10.72
N MET A 143 -14.76 8.88 -10.46
CA MET A 143 -13.74 8.50 -9.48
C MET A 143 -14.21 8.50 -8.03
N ALA A 144 -15.33 9.15 -7.72
CA ALA A 144 -15.84 9.21 -6.34
C ALA A 144 -16.49 7.91 -5.88
N THR A 145 -16.76 6.96 -6.78
CA THR A 145 -17.55 5.76 -6.48
C THR A 145 -16.89 4.43 -6.86
N GLY A 146 -15.72 4.42 -7.48
CA GLY A 146 -15.28 3.12 -7.96
C GLY A 146 -13.87 2.92 -8.46
N GLY A 147 -12.81 3.16 -7.72
CA GLY A 147 -11.60 2.62 -8.28
C GLY A 147 -10.27 2.90 -7.60
N LEU A 148 -9.67 1.90 -7.02
CA LEU A 148 -8.30 1.89 -6.51
C LEU A 148 -7.23 1.93 -7.62
N PHE A 149 -7.58 1.58 -8.86
CA PHE A 149 -6.59 1.39 -9.94
C PHE A 149 -6.74 2.33 -11.14
N GLY A 150 -7.83 3.10 -11.23
CA GLY A 150 -8.15 3.88 -12.43
C GLY A 150 -7.73 5.35 -12.40
N GLY A 151 -7.29 5.86 -11.29
CA GLY A 151 -6.96 7.26 -11.12
C GLY A 151 -5.54 7.47 -10.62
N ILE A 152 -4.56 7.37 -11.52
CA ILE A 152 -3.31 8.05 -11.27
C ILE A 152 -3.65 9.53 -11.34
N ILE A 153 -3.97 10.17 -10.22
CA ILE A 153 -3.86 11.61 -10.14
C ILE A 153 -2.36 11.88 -10.18
N GLU A 154 -1.82 11.90 -11.39
CA GLU A 154 -0.58 12.60 -11.63
C GLU A 154 -0.90 14.05 -11.32
N THR A 155 -0.66 14.49 -10.09
CA THR A 155 -0.55 15.92 -9.81
C THR A 155 0.66 16.39 -10.60
N VAL A 156 0.41 16.75 -11.86
CA VAL A 156 1.43 17.25 -12.78
C VAL A 156 1.77 18.65 -12.33
N SER A 157 2.66 18.73 -11.37
CA SER A 157 3.37 19.98 -11.11
C SER A 157 4.59 20.07 -12.03
N GLY A 158 4.33 20.19 -13.35
CA GLY A 158 5.39 20.17 -14.37
C GLY A 158 5.68 18.76 -14.92
N ALA A 159 5.99 18.66 -16.21
CA ALA A 159 6.11 17.40 -16.96
C ALA A 159 7.19 16.41 -16.46
N PHE A 160 8.00 16.78 -15.48
CA PHE A 160 9.17 16.02 -15.05
C PHE A 160 9.15 15.55 -13.58
N VAL A 161 8.16 15.94 -12.76
CA VAL A 161 8.10 15.61 -11.33
C VAL A 161 6.76 14.95 -11.04
N LYS A 162 6.78 13.66 -10.74
CA LYS A 162 5.58 12.86 -10.42
C LYS A 162 5.67 12.39 -8.96
N ASP A 163 4.67 12.71 -8.15
CA ASP A 163 4.49 12.11 -6.83
C ASP A 163 3.91 10.71 -6.99
N VAL A 164 4.67 9.69 -6.64
CA VAL A 164 4.29 8.29 -6.89
C VAL A 164 4.22 7.52 -5.58
N THR A 165 3.10 6.82 -5.37
CA THR A 165 2.92 5.91 -4.24
C THR A 165 2.73 4.48 -4.73
N TYR A 166 3.49 3.57 -4.13
CA TYR A 166 3.29 2.13 -4.26
C TYR A 166 2.80 1.55 -2.95
N SER A 167 2.07 0.43 -3.01
CA SER A 167 1.65 -0.29 -1.82
C SER A 167 1.68 -1.80 -2.01
N ILE A 168 1.75 -2.50 -0.86
CA ILE A 168 1.37 -3.90 -0.72
C ILE A 168 0.25 -3.95 0.32
N ILE A 169 -0.91 -4.51 -0.07
CA ILE A 169 -2.08 -4.70 0.78
C ILE A 169 -2.26 -6.19 1.00
N THR A 170 -2.30 -6.60 2.27
CA THR A 170 -2.27 -8.02 2.64
C THR A 170 -3.29 -8.28 3.74
N ASP A 171 -4.13 -9.28 3.55
CA ASP A 171 -4.99 -9.82 4.61
C ASP A 171 -4.24 -10.90 5.39
N LEU A 172 -4.31 -10.83 6.72
CA LEU A 172 -3.72 -11.80 7.64
C LEU A 172 -4.80 -12.43 8.50
N GLN A 173 -4.76 -13.76 8.62
CA GLN A 173 -5.49 -14.49 9.63
C GLN A 173 -4.53 -15.32 10.45
N ILE A 174 -4.57 -15.15 11.78
CA ILE A 174 -3.87 -16.00 12.73
C ILE A 174 -4.91 -16.83 13.45
N SER A 175 -4.72 -18.14 13.45
CA SER A 175 -5.52 -19.06 14.28
C SER A 175 -4.63 -19.63 15.36
N GLU A 176 -5.01 -19.44 16.60
CA GLU A 176 -4.32 -19.94 17.78
C GLU A 176 -5.07 -21.15 18.33
N ARG A 177 -4.34 -22.22 18.66
CA ARG A 177 -4.93 -23.43 19.25
C ARG A 177 -5.31 -23.18 20.71
N ASN A 178 -6.58 -23.34 21.03
CA ASN A 178 -7.11 -23.12 22.37
C ASN A 178 -8.15 -24.19 22.73
N GLY A 179 -7.87 -25.00 23.76
CA GLY A 179 -8.85 -25.90 24.38
C GLY A 179 -9.56 -26.89 23.45
N GLY A 180 -8.90 -27.35 22.36
CA GLY A 180 -9.49 -28.24 21.35
C GLY A 180 -10.09 -27.55 20.15
N GLY A 181 -10.08 -26.19 20.08
CA GLY A 181 -10.53 -25.38 18.97
C GLY A 181 -9.47 -24.41 18.48
N TRP A 182 -9.89 -23.48 17.62
CA TRP A 182 -9.07 -22.40 17.09
C TRP A 182 -9.69 -21.05 17.41
N LYS A 183 -8.96 -20.20 18.13
CA LYS A 183 -9.28 -18.78 18.27
C LYS A 183 -8.68 -18.05 17.07
N ARG A 184 -9.48 -17.24 16.37
CA ARG A 184 -9.06 -16.55 15.15
C ARG A 184 -8.92 -15.07 15.37
N TYR A 185 -7.84 -14.52 14.83
CA TYR A 185 -7.56 -13.09 14.75
C TYR A 185 -7.38 -12.71 13.31
N GLN A 186 -7.90 -11.56 12.93
CA GLN A 186 -7.88 -11.10 11.55
C GLN A 186 -7.49 -9.63 11.49
N THR A 187 -6.61 -9.28 10.57
CA THR A 187 -6.19 -7.90 10.32
C THR A 187 -5.79 -7.71 8.86
N ARG A 188 -5.81 -6.47 8.41
CA ARG A 188 -5.23 -6.06 7.13
C ARG A 188 -3.97 -5.28 7.39
N VAL A 189 -2.90 -5.57 6.64
CA VAL A 189 -1.66 -4.80 6.65
C VAL A 189 -1.58 -4.00 5.36
N LEU A 190 -1.32 -2.71 5.51
CA LEU A 190 -0.99 -1.80 4.42
C LEU A 190 0.46 -1.36 4.59
N SER A 191 1.31 -1.68 3.62
CA SER A 191 2.64 -1.11 3.48
C SER A 191 2.65 -0.16 2.29
N THR A 192 3.07 1.09 2.48
CA THR A 192 3.15 2.12 1.43
C THR A 192 4.57 2.66 1.32
N ALA A 193 4.97 3.01 0.11
CA ALA A 193 6.21 3.71 -0.19
C ALA A 193 5.91 4.87 -1.14
N ASN A 194 6.34 6.07 -0.78
CA ASN A 194 6.11 7.28 -1.55
C ASN A 194 7.43 8.00 -1.82
N LYS A 195 7.62 8.44 -3.05
CA LYS A 195 8.76 9.25 -3.49
C LYS A 195 8.46 9.90 -4.85
N VAL A 196 9.17 10.98 -5.14
CA VAL A 196 9.17 11.55 -6.51
C VAL A 196 9.76 10.56 -7.51
N ASN A 197 9.04 10.36 -8.63
CA ASN A 197 9.43 9.48 -9.73
C ASN A 197 9.79 8.05 -9.30
N LEU A 198 9.16 7.57 -8.22
CA LEU A 198 9.38 6.22 -7.69
C LEU A 198 8.98 5.16 -8.71
N GLU A 199 9.79 4.11 -8.82
CA GLU A 199 9.47 2.89 -9.57
C GLU A 199 9.26 1.71 -8.63
N PHE A 200 8.43 0.72 -9.04
CA PHE A 200 8.11 -0.42 -8.19
C PHE A 200 9.33 -1.23 -7.73
N PRO A 201 10.32 -1.53 -8.59
CA PRO A 201 11.52 -2.25 -8.15
C PRO A 201 12.33 -1.54 -7.05
N GLU A 202 12.28 -0.20 -7.02
CA GLU A 202 12.92 0.59 -5.97
C GLU A 202 12.11 0.55 -4.66
N ALA A 203 10.78 0.58 -4.75
CA ALA A 203 9.88 0.57 -3.61
C ALA A 203 9.77 -0.82 -2.95
N GLN A 204 9.80 -1.89 -3.75
CA GLN A 204 9.49 -3.26 -3.36
C GLN A 204 10.27 -3.75 -2.14
N PRO A 205 11.61 -3.63 -2.05
CA PRO A 205 12.37 -4.14 -0.90
C PRO A 205 11.92 -3.51 0.43
N SER A 206 11.60 -2.22 0.41
CA SER A 206 11.19 -1.49 1.61
C SER A 206 9.75 -1.81 2.00
N LEU A 207 8.85 -1.98 1.03
CA LEU A 207 7.47 -2.43 1.24
C LEU A 207 7.42 -3.83 1.85
N GLU A 208 8.21 -4.77 1.30
CA GLU A 208 8.31 -6.14 1.82
C GLU A 208 8.90 -6.14 3.22
N LYS A 209 9.97 -5.39 3.47
CA LYS A 209 10.59 -5.28 4.79
C LYS A 209 9.59 -4.81 5.84
N GLY A 210 8.81 -3.78 5.56
CA GLY A 210 7.77 -3.28 6.44
C GLY A 210 6.67 -4.33 6.71
N LEU A 211 6.20 -4.99 5.66
CA LEU A 211 5.21 -6.06 5.76
C LEU A 211 5.72 -7.23 6.62
N ILE A 212 6.93 -7.73 6.34
CA ILE A 212 7.53 -8.86 7.06
C ILE A 212 7.77 -8.51 8.52
N ALA A 213 8.28 -7.31 8.81
CA ALA A 213 8.48 -6.84 10.18
C ALA A 213 7.14 -6.78 10.95
N SER A 214 6.07 -6.31 10.31
CA SER A 214 4.74 -6.25 10.90
C SER A 214 4.17 -7.65 11.17
N ILE A 215 4.30 -8.58 10.23
CA ILE A 215 3.83 -9.97 10.39
C ILE A 215 4.63 -10.70 11.47
N SER A 216 5.96 -10.65 11.40
CA SER A 216 6.82 -11.34 12.37
C SER A 216 6.77 -10.72 13.77
N GLY A 217 6.43 -9.45 13.86
CA GLY A 217 6.26 -8.72 15.12
C GLY A 217 5.02 -9.15 15.93
N LEU A 218 4.12 -9.94 15.35
CA LEU A 218 2.96 -10.51 16.06
C LEU A 218 3.34 -11.72 16.94
N PHE A 219 4.50 -12.31 16.70
CA PHE A 219 5.07 -13.46 17.36
C PHE A 219 6.34 -13.04 18.14
#